data_511a3d260e90b63b74b9528270fc08ef
#
_entry.id   511a3d260e90b63b74b9528270fc08ef
#
_cell.length_a   1.000
_cell.length_b   1.000
_cell.length_c   1.000
_cell.angle_alpha   90.00
_cell.angle_beta   90.00
_cell.angle_gamma   90.00
#
_symmetry.space_group_name_H-M   'P 1'
#
loop_
_entity.id
_entity.type
_entity.pdbx_description
1 polymer ?
#
loop_
_entity_poly.entity_id
_entity_poly.type
_entity_poly.pdbx_seq_one_letter_code
_entity_poly.pdbx_strand_id
1 'polypeptide(L)'
;TAIYGAQGANGVVLITTKKGKAGEAKFTYTGSVAASRQSKRLDIMNLREFAEYYNDLANQGEISKPDPVYSDPSILGIGTNWQDAIFQTAWQQSHQIAAEGGTDKVNYYISGNWTDQDGTIIGSEFQRYSMRVNLSAQLKKWFKLGLNATYSKTAESLKLADGAEGLINYSLTTPPDIQIYNIDGGYSSVSNEGFSNPNPIAMAME
;
A
#
# COMPACT_ATOMS: atom_id res chain seq x y z
N THR A 1 -20.64 -14.69 26.72
CA THR A 1 -21.53 -13.72 26.03
C THR A 1 -22.40 -12.92 26.98
N ALA A 2 -22.87 -13.51 28.10
CA ALA A 2 -23.75 -12.82 29.06
C ALA A 2 -23.20 -11.48 29.60
N ILE A 3 -21.86 -11.37 29.74
CA ILE A 3 -21.17 -10.16 30.23
C ILE A 3 -21.24 -9.00 29.22
N TYR A 4 -21.40 -9.31 27.93
CA TYR A 4 -21.35 -8.31 26.85
C TYR A 4 -22.74 -7.92 26.31
N GLY A 5 -23.80 -8.45 26.90
CA GLY A 5 -25.20 -8.13 26.59
C GLY A 5 -25.54 -8.38 25.11
N ALA A 6 -26.47 -7.61 24.57
CA ALA A 6 -26.94 -7.72 23.19
C ALA A 6 -25.85 -7.46 22.13
N GLN A 7 -24.82 -6.67 22.45
CA GLN A 7 -23.68 -6.41 21.57
C GLN A 7 -22.82 -7.66 21.31
N GLY A 8 -22.89 -8.65 22.20
CA GLY A 8 -22.20 -9.93 22.04
C GLY A 8 -22.98 -11.00 21.26
N ALA A 9 -24.16 -10.68 20.69
CA ALA A 9 -25.03 -11.65 20.00
C ALA A 9 -24.35 -12.29 18.79
N ASN A 10 -23.50 -11.56 18.06
CA ASN A 10 -22.75 -12.03 16.89
C ASN A 10 -21.39 -12.65 17.24
N GLY A 11 -21.10 -12.86 18.54
CA GLY A 11 -19.82 -13.38 19.02
C GLY A 11 -18.95 -12.29 19.65
N VAL A 12 -17.99 -12.73 20.47
CA VAL A 12 -17.02 -11.84 21.14
C VAL A 12 -15.62 -12.36 20.90
N VAL A 13 -14.74 -11.49 20.41
CA VAL A 13 -13.31 -11.77 20.29
C VAL A 13 -12.59 -11.16 21.48
N LEU A 14 -12.09 -12.01 22.39
CA LEU A 14 -11.33 -11.58 23.55
C LEU A 14 -9.82 -11.60 23.22
N ILE A 15 -9.20 -10.41 23.17
CA ILE A 15 -7.76 -10.27 22.96
C ILE A 15 -7.07 -10.08 24.29
N THR A 16 -6.28 -11.07 24.72
CA THR A 16 -5.44 -10.96 25.91
C THR A 16 -3.99 -10.72 25.49
N THR A 17 -3.44 -9.58 25.88
CA THR A 17 -2.05 -9.24 25.57
C THR A 17 -1.07 -10.07 26.42
N LYS A 18 0.14 -10.30 25.87
CA LYS A 18 1.21 -10.97 26.62
C LYS A 18 1.51 -10.21 27.91
N LYS A 19 1.68 -10.96 28.98
CA LYS A 19 2.08 -10.47 30.30
C LYS A 19 3.40 -11.12 30.67
N GLY A 20 4.25 -10.43 31.42
CA GLY A 20 5.45 -11.02 31.98
C GLY A 20 5.11 -12.19 32.90
N LYS A 21 6.01 -13.13 32.98
CA LYS A 21 5.98 -14.29 33.91
C LYS A 21 7.11 -14.17 34.91
N ALA A 22 6.92 -14.72 36.09
CA ALA A 22 7.99 -14.89 37.05
C ALA A 22 9.08 -15.78 36.47
N GLY A 23 10.34 -15.39 36.61
CA GLY A 23 11.51 -16.08 36.09
C GLY A 23 12.56 -15.10 35.61
N GLU A 24 13.65 -15.66 35.07
CA GLU A 24 14.74 -14.89 34.48
C GLU A 24 14.27 -14.03 33.31
N ALA A 25 14.96 -12.93 33.09
CA ALA A 25 14.68 -12.02 31.96
C ALA A 25 14.91 -12.76 30.64
N LYS A 26 13.87 -12.82 29.81
CA LYS A 26 13.92 -13.38 28.47
C LYS A 26 13.80 -12.27 27.43
N PHE A 27 14.75 -12.24 26.51
CA PHE A 27 14.72 -11.36 25.36
C PHE A 27 14.29 -12.14 24.12
N THR A 28 13.42 -11.53 23.33
CA THR A 28 12.93 -12.14 22.09
C THR A 28 13.02 -11.11 20.97
N TYR A 29 13.60 -11.52 19.87
CA TYR A 29 13.52 -10.77 18.61
C TYR A 29 12.70 -11.57 17.62
N THR A 30 11.80 -10.88 16.92
CA THR A 30 11.01 -11.44 15.81
C THR A 30 11.13 -10.49 14.63
N GLY A 31 11.62 -11.00 13.51
CA GLY A 31 11.74 -10.26 12.27
C GLY A 31 11.00 -10.98 11.15
N SER A 32 10.37 -10.22 10.27
CA SER A 32 9.78 -10.74 9.03
C SER A 32 10.05 -9.77 7.90
N VAL A 33 10.33 -10.33 6.73
CA VAL A 33 10.45 -9.59 5.46
C VAL A 33 9.60 -10.30 4.44
N ALA A 34 8.83 -9.55 3.67
CA ALA A 34 7.99 -10.06 2.60
C ALA A 34 8.07 -9.16 1.37
N ALA A 35 7.85 -9.73 0.21
CA ALA A 35 7.70 -9.01 -1.04
C ALA A 35 6.32 -9.30 -1.62
N SER A 36 5.61 -8.25 -2.00
CA SER A 36 4.30 -8.33 -2.63
C SER A 36 4.36 -7.70 -4.02
N ARG A 37 3.64 -8.28 -4.96
CA ARG A 37 3.53 -7.73 -6.31
C ARG A 37 2.13 -7.97 -6.85
N GLN A 38 1.73 -7.15 -7.79
CA GLN A 38 0.50 -7.38 -8.53
C GLN A 38 0.56 -8.74 -9.24
N SER A 39 -0.41 -9.62 -8.94
CA SER A 39 -0.41 -11.00 -9.44
C SER A 39 -0.87 -11.11 -10.89
N LYS A 40 -1.74 -10.19 -11.34
CA LYS A 40 -2.30 -10.17 -12.69
C LYS A 40 -2.49 -8.73 -13.13
N ARG A 41 -2.16 -8.45 -14.38
CA ARG A 41 -2.45 -7.20 -15.07
C ARG A 41 -3.47 -7.44 -16.16
N LEU A 42 -4.18 -6.41 -16.55
CA LEU A 42 -5.07 -6.47 -17.68
C LEU A 42 -4.25 -6.41 -18.97
N ASP A 43 -4.65 -7.18 -19.94
CA ASP A 43 -4.10 -7.12 -21.28
C ASP A 43 -4.75 -5.92 -21.99
N ILE A 44 -3.95 -4.90 -22.25
CA ILE A 44 -4.36 -3.66 -22.91
C ILE A 44 -3.57 -3.47 -24.18
N MET A 45 -4.13 -2.74 -25.13
CA MET A 45 -3.50 -2.46 -26.40
C MET A 45 -2.14 -1.76 -26.20
N ASN A 46 -1.12 -2.26 -26.87
CA ASN A 46 0.13 -1.55 -27.05
C ASN A 46 -0.01 -0.45 -28.11
N LEU A 47 1.01 0.37 -28.33
CA LEU A 47 0.93 1.51 -29.25
C LEU A 47 0.59 1.10 -30.69
N ARG A 48 1.10 -0.03 -31.15
CA ARG A 48 0.81 -0.53 -32.50
C ARG A 48 -0.67 -0.93 -32.64
N GLU A 49 -1.16 -1.75 -31.72
CA GLU A 49 -2.56 -2.19 -31.69
C GLU A 49 -3.51 -1.01 -31.52
N PHE A 50 -3.12 -0.03 -30.70
CA PHE A 50 -3.86 1.20 -30.51
C PHE A 50 -3.96 2.01 -31.82
N ALA A 51 -2.85 2.16 -32.55
CA ALA A 51 -2.83 2.86 -33.84
C ALA A 51 -3.66 2.12 -34.91
N GLU A 52 -3.58 0.80 -34.97
CA GLU A 52 -4.43 -0.02 -35.85
C GLU A 52 -5.91 0.19 -35.54
N TYR A 53 -6.29 0.14 -34.28
CA TYR A 53 -7.67 0.38 -33.83
C TYR A 53 -8.18 1.77 -34.19
N TYR A 54 -7.36 2.82 -33.99
CA TYR A 54 -7.72 4.18 -34.38
C TYR A 54 -7.84 4.38 -35.89
N ASN A 55 -6.99 3.73 -36.68
CA ASN A 55 -7.13 3.73 -38.15
C ASN A 55 -8.42 3.05 -38.59
N ASP A 56 -8.81 1.97 -37.93
CA ASP A 56 -10.06 1.27 -38.23
C ASP A 56 -11.30 2.12 -37.89
N LEU A 57 -11.29 2.82 -36.75
CA LEU A 57 -12.35 3.76 -36.39
C LEU A 57 -12.47 4.92 -37.38
N ALA A 58 -11.34 5.45 -37.85
CA ALA A 58 -11.34 6.50 -38.87
C ALA A 58 -11.87 6.01 -40.23
N ASN A 59 -11.55 4.79 -40.63
CA ASN A 59 -12.05 4.17 -41.85
C ASN A 59 -13.56 3.92 -41.78
N GLN A 60 -14.10 3.66 -40.60
CA GLN A 60 -15.54 3.50 -40.34
C GLN A 60 -16.28 4.85 -40.22
N GLY A 61 -15.55 5.95 -40.13
CA GLY A 61 -16.11 7.30 -40.00
C GLY A 61 -16.55 7.64 -38.57
N GLU A 62 -16.16 6.84 -37.58
CA GLU A 62 -16.48 7.05 -36.16
C GLU A 62 -15.65 8.21 -35.55
N ILE A 63 -14.46 8.44 -36.07
CA ILE A 63 -13.60 9.57 -35.70
C ILE A 63 -13.12 10.33 -36.93
N SER A 64 -12.83 11.63 -36.77
CA SER A 64 -12.10 12.41 -37.77
C SER A 64 -10.70 11.80 -37.93
N LYS A 65 -10.03 12.07 -39.05
CA LYS A 65 -8.74 11.48 -39.44
C LYS A 65 -7.81 11.24 -38.26
N PRO A 66 -7.19 10.03 -38.19
CA PRO A 66 -6.21 9.72 -37.16
C PRO A 66 -5.01 10.65 -37.27
N ASP A 67 -4.27 10.78 -36.17
CA ASP A 67 -2.99 11.48 -36.17
C ASP A 67 -2.08 10.88 -37.26
N PRO A 68 -1.40 11.71 -38.08
CA PRO A 68 -0.44 11.24 -39.09
C PRO A 68 0.61 10.27 -38.53
N VAL A 69 0.91 10.33 -37.24
CA VAL A 69 1.82 9.41 -36.53
C VAL A 69 1.32 7.97 -36.59
N TYR A 70 0.01 7.73 -36.69
CA TYR A 70 -0.58 6.38 -36.77
C TYR A 70 -0.71 5.84 -38.21
N SER A 71 -0.27 6.59 -39.22
CA SER A 71 -0.43 6.23 -40.62
C SER A 71 0.22 4.89 -40.99
N ASP A 72 1.32 4.54 -40.33
CA ASP A 72 1.99 3.25 -40.48
C ASP A 72 2.24 2.60 -39.10
N PRO A 73 1.30 1.80 -38.60
CA PRO A 73 1.44 1.13 -37.29
C PRO A 73 2.65 0.19 -37.21
N SER A 74 3.15 -0.31 -38.39
CA SER A 74 4.23 -1.29 -38.39
C SER A 74 5.57 -0.75 -37.90
N ILE A 75 5.78 0.57 -38.00
CA ILE A 75 7.01 1.24 -37.56
C ILE A 75 6.92 1.69 -36.08
N LEU A 76 5.72 1.63 -35.47
CA LEU A 76 5.54 2.02 -34.10
C LEU A 76 6.06 0.96 -33.12
N GLY A 77 6.61 1.41 -32.00
CA GLY A 77 7.04 0.56 -30.90
C GLY A 77 5.87 0.06 -30.05
N ILE A 78 6.20 -0.40 -28.87
CA ILE A 78 5.20 -0.89 -27.89
C ILE A 78 4.49 0.26 -27.19
N GLY A 79 5.12 1.44 -27.14
CA GLY A 79 4.63 2.59 -26.41
C GLY A 79 4.80 2.44 -24.89
N THR A 80 4.06 3.24 -24.15
CA THR A 80 4.09 3.26 -22.67
C THR A 80 3.10 2.27 -22.10
N ASN A 81 3.59 1.30 -21.33
CA ASN A 81 2.72 0.45 -20.51
C ASN A 81 2.53 1.13 -19.13
N TRP A 82 1.42 1.81 -18.98
CA TRP A 82 1.12 2.56 -17.76
C TRP A 82 0.90 1.67 -16.54
N GLN A 83 0.42 0.43 -16.71
CA GLN A 83 0.35 -0.51 -15.60
C GLN A 83 1.74 -0.90 -15.10
N ASP A 84 2.70 -1.11 -16.00
CA ASP A 84 4.09 -1.38 -15.63
C ASP A 84 4.72 -0.18 -14.91
N ALA A 85 4.32 1.01 -15.30
CA ALA A 85 4.85 2.25 -14.74
C ALA A 85 4.37 2.53 -13.31
N ILE A 86 3.11 2.22 -12.97
CA ILE A 86 2.55 2.49 -11.64
C ILE A 86 2.73 1.36 -10.64
N PHE A 87 2.91 0.11 -11.09
CA PHE A 87 3.06 -1.03 -10.20
C PHE A 87 4.53 -1.35 -9.92
N GLN A 88 4.82 -1.62 -8.68
CA GLN A 88 6.14 -2.02 -8.20
C GLN A 88 6.09 -3.29 -7.36
N THR A 89 7.25 -3.90 -7.14
CA THR A 89 7.40 -4.89 -6.08
C THR A 89 7.48 -4.16 -4.75
N ALA A 90 6.48 -4.36 -3.92
CA ALA A 90 6.36 -3.77 -2.60
C ALA A 90 7.13 -4.61 -1.57
N TRP A 91 8.06 -4.01 -0.87
CA TRP A 91 8.76 -4.63 0.24
C TRP A 91 8.05 -4.32 1.55
N GLN A 92 8.00 -5.31 2.41
CA GLN A 92 7.40 -5.19 3.73
C GLN A 92 8.35 -5.78 4.74
N GLN A 93 8.58 -5.08 5.83
CA GLN A 93 9.40 -5.57 6.92
C GLN A 93 8.78 -5.22 8.27
N SER A 94 8.94 -6.12 9.22
CA SER A 94 8.49 -5.90 10.59
C SER A 94 9.51 -6.48 11.55
N HIS A 95 9.91 -5.69 12.52
CA HIS A 95 10.90 -6.05 13.52
C HIS A 95 10.36 -5.76 14.91
N GLN A 96 10.31 -6.78 15.74
CA GLN A 96 9.88 -6.67 17.13
C GLN A 96 10.97 -7.15 18.07
N ILE A 97 11.24 -6.36 19.08
CA ILE A 97 12.03 -6.76 20.23
C ILE A 97 11.13 -6.80 21.45
N ALA A 98 11.30 -7.78 22.30
CA ALA A 98 10.54 -7.88 23.54
C ALA A 98 11.45 -8.37 24.67
N ALA A 99 11.17 -7.87 25.87
CA ALA A 99 11.77 -8.34 27.11
C ALA A 99 10.65 -8.70 28.08
N GLU A 100 10.70 -9.89 28.66
CA GLU A 100 9.77 -10.33 29.68
C GLU A 100 10.53 -10.97 30.83
N GLY A 101 9.98 -10.84 32.04
CA GLY A 101 10.58 -11.44 33.22
C GLY A 101 9.84 -11.01 34.46
N GLY A 102 10.38 -11.39 35.60
CA GLY A 102 9.82 -10.97 36.87
C GLY A 102 10.18 -11.87 38.03
N THR A 103 9.57 -11.55 39.15
CA THR A 103 9.61 -12.32 40.39
C THR A 103 8.17 -12.69 40.79
N ASP A 104 8.00 -13.42 41.89
CA ASP A 104 6.68 -13.71 42.42
C ASP A 104 5.86 -12.46 42.74
N LYS A 105 6.54 -11.31 42.91
CA LYS A 105 5.88 -10.06 43.28
C LYS A 105 5.75 -9.07 42.12
N VAL A 106 6.64 -9.11 41.13
CA VAL A 106 6.67 -8.12 40.03
C VAL A 106 6.92 -8.86 38.74
N ASN A 107 6.04 -8.64 37.76
CA ASN A 107 6.19 -9.20 36.42
C ASN A 107 6.10 -8.06 35.42
N TYR A 108 6.93 -8.11 34.40
CA TYR A 108 6.98 -7.12 33.34
C TYR A 108 7.05 -7.76 31.94
N TYR A 109 6.47 -7.07 30.99
CA TYR A 109 6.60 -7.31 29.56
C TYR A 109 6.75 -5.97 28.87
N ILE A 110 7.84 -5.79 28.14
CA ILE A 110 8.11 -4.57 27.39
C ILE A 110 8.41 -5.01 25.95
N SER A 111 7.82 -4.36 24.97
CA SER A 111 8.11 -4.61 23.57
C SER A 111 8.11 -3.35 22.75
N GLY A 112 9.00 -3.30 21.75
CA GLY A 112 9.03 -2.32 20.68
C GLY A 112 8.85 -3.03 19.34
N ASN A 113 8.05 -2.44 18.47
CA ASN A 113 7.85 -2.93 17.11
C ASN A 113 8.03 -1.77 16.13
N TRP A 114 8.71 -2.04 15.03
CA TRP A 114 8.78 -1.22 13.84
C TRP A 114 8.28 -2.01 12.66
N THR A 115 7.37 -1.42 11.89
CA THR A 115 6.81 -1.97 10.66
C THR A 115 6.97 -0.93 9.57
N ASP A 116 7.45 -1.37 8.42
CA ASP A 116 7.67 -0.58 7.22
C ASP A 116 7.11 -1.37 6.04
N GLN A 117 6.23 -0.76 5.26
CA GLN A 117 5.51 -1.43 4.17
C GLN A 117 5.38 -0.48 2.99
N ASP A 118 5.99 -0.86 1.87
CA ASP A 118 5.68 -0.24 0.59
C ASP A 118 4.35 -0.76 0.06
N GLY A 119 3.64 0.07 -0.69
CA GLY A 119 2.49 -0.36 -1.49
C GLY A 119 2.91 -0.91 -2.85
N THR A 120 2.07 -1.75 -3.45
CA THR A 120 2.27 -2.24 -4.83
C THR A 120 2.06 -1.16 -5.89
N ILE A 121 1.49 -0.02 -5.51
CA ILE A 121 1.41 1.20 -6.32
C ILE A 121 2.49 2.14 -5.80
N ILE A 122 3.27 2.71 -6.72
CA ILE A 122 4.34 3.66 -6.40
C ILE A 122 3.80 4.85 -5.57
N GLY A 123 4.64 5.39 -4.67
CA GLY A 123 4.26 6.49 -3.79
C GLY A 123 3.36 6.11 -2.61
N SER A 124 2.94 4.85 -2.50
CA SER A 124 2.20 4.37 -1.34
C SER A 124 3.13 3.75 -0.31
N GLU A 125 3.09 4.26 0.92
CA GLU A 125 3.98 3.85 2.02
C GLU A 125 3.21 3.80 3.33
N PHE A 126 3.62 2.91 4.22
CA PHE A 126 3.11 2.81 5.58
C PHE A 126 4.23 2.49 6.54
N GLN A 127 4.42 3.33 7.55
CA GLN A 127 5.38 3.11 8.63
C GLN A 127 4.70 3.19 9.99
N ARG A 128 5.03 2.26 10.88
CA ARG A 128 4.51 2.26 12.23
C ARG A 128 5.57 1.88 13.25
N TYR A 129 5.69 2.72 14.23
CA TYR A 129 6.44 2.45 15.47
C TYR A 129 5.46 2.23 16.60
N SER A 130 5.63 1.16 17.37
CA SER A 130 4.80 0.92 18.53
C SER A 130 5.61 0.41 19.71
N MET A 131 5.21 0.84 20.89
CA MET A 131 5.80 0.40 22.16
C MET A 131 4.68 -0.07 23.09
N ARG A 132 4.94 -1.14 23.82
CA ARG A 132 4.02 -1.66 24.81
C ARG A 132 4.76 -1.99 26.10
N VAL A 133 4.14 -1.60 27.21
CA VAL A 133 4.62 -1.90 28.56
C VAL A 133 3.47 -2.50 29.35
N ASN A 134 3.66 -3.70 29.87
CA ASN A 134 2.77 -4.34 30.81
C ASN A 134 3.55 -4.61 32.10
N LEU A 135 3.10 -4.07 33.19
CA LEU A 135 3.67 -4.25 34.53
C LEU A 135 2.60 -4.75 35.48
N SER A 136 2.94 -5.72 36.29
CA SER A 136 2.07 -6.20 37.37
C SER A 136 2.90 -6.36 38.64
N ALA A 137 2.51 -5.69 39.71
CA ALA A 137 3.23 -5.71 41.00
C ALA A 137 2.29 -6.01 42.15
N GLN A 138 2.61 -7.02 42.96
CA GLN A 138 1.96 -7.34 44.22
C GLN A 138 2.70 -6.61 45.36
N LEU A 139 2.28 -5.39 45.68
CA LEU A 139 2.96 -4.53 46.66
C LEU A 139 2.67 -4.94 48.12
N LYS A 140 1.45 -5.40 48.37
CA LYS A 140 1.01 -5.95 49.65
C LYS A 140 0.11 -7.15 49.39
N LYS A 141 -0.13 -8.00 50.39
CA LYS A 141 -1.06 -9.15 50.23
C LYS A 141 -2.46 -8.71 49.75
N TRP A 142 -2.87 -7.51 50.08
CA TRP A 142 -4.15 -6.92 49.74
C TRP A 142 -4.05 -5.87 48.61
N PHE A 143 -2.83 -5.50 48.12
CA PHE A 143 -2.66 -4.45 47.14
C PHE A 143 -1.84 -4.91 45.92
N LYS A 144 -2.50 -4.94 44.78
CA LYS A 144 -1.93 -5.26 43.49
C LYS A 144 -2.02 -4.03 42.57
N LEU A 145 -0.92 -3.67 41.95
CA LEU A 145 -0.82 -2.62 40.93
C LEU A 145 -0.64 -3.26 39.56
N GLY A 146 -1.38 -2.76 38.58
CA GLY A 146 -1.24 -3.14 37.17
C GLY A 146 -1.11 -1.90 36.29
N LEU A 147 -0.15 -1.89 35.38
CA LEU A 147 0.03 -0.89 34.33
C LEU A 147 0.02 -1.58 32.98
N ASN A 148 -0.85 -1.11 32.08
CA ASN A 148 -0.83 -1.51 30.68
C ASN A 148 -0.81 -0.23 29.85
N ALA A 149 0.31 0.03 29.17
CA ALA A 149 0.49 1.19 28.33
C ALA A 149 0.88 0.73 26.91
N THR A 150 0.30 1.39 25.92
CA THR A 150 0.67 1.21 24.52
C THR A 150 0.79 2.57 23.87
N TYR A 151 1.88 2.80 23.18
CA TYR A 151 2.11 3.96 22.32
C TYR A 151 2.28 3.50 20.90
N SER A 152 1.70 4.21 19.95
CA SER A 152 1.89 3.94 18.53
C SER A 152 1.95 5.26 17.75
N LYS A 153 2.91 5.33 16.82
CA LYS A 153 3.01 6.41 15.83
C LYS A 153 2.99 5.78 14.45
N THR A 154 2.07 6.25 13.63
CA THR A 154 1.93 5.82 12.22
C THR A 154 2.24 7.03 11.33
N ALA A 155 2.94 6.77 10.24
CA ALA A 155 3.09 7.66 9.10
C ALA A 155 2.66 6.87 7.85
N GLU A 156 1.82 7.47 7.04
CA GLU A 156 1.30 6.81 5.83
C GLU A 156 1.18 7.82 4.69
N SER A 157 1.50 7.36 3.48
CA SER A 157 1.18 8.02 2.23
C SER A 157 0.27 7.08 1.45
N LEU A 158 -1.01 7.44 1.34
CA LEU A 158 -2.00 6.65 0.62
C LEU A 158 -2.31 7.34 -0.70
N LYS A 159 -2.25 6.59 -1.79
CA LYS A 159 -2.64 7.07 -3.10
C LYS A 159 -4.05 6.58 -3.44
N LEU A 160 -4.81 7.43 -4.14
CA LEU A 160 -6.12 7.05 -4.63
C LEU A 160 -5.95 5.98 -5.73
N ALA A 161 -6.14 4.71 -5.36
CA ALA A 161 -5.95 3.59 -6.27
C ALA A 161 -7.18 3.34 -7.14
N ASP A 162 -8.37 3.38 -6.54
CA ASP A 162 -9.64 2.97 -7.14
C ASP A 162 -10.53 4.14 -7.54
N GLY A 163 -11.56 3.83 -8.34
CA GLY A 163 -12.55 4.79 -8.80
C GLY A 163 -12.17 5.49 -10.10
N ALA A 164 -13.04 6.38 -10.57
CA ALA A 164 -12.87 7.08 -11.84
C ALA A 164 -11.61 7.96 -11.88
N GLU A 165 -11.22 8.50 -10.74
CA GLU A 165 -10.02 9.35 -10.56
C GLU A 165 -8.86 8.57 -9.93
N GLY A 166 -8.93 7.25 -9.88
CA GLY A 166 -7.90 6.39 -9.29
C GLY A 166 -6.77 6.10 -10.26
N LEU A 167 -5.57 5.87 -9.70
CA LEU A 167 -4.36 5.56 -10.47
C LEU A 167 -4.50 4.34 -11.37
N ILE A 168 -5.25 3.32 -10.93
CA ILE A 168 -5.51 2.14 -11.74
C ILE A 168 -6.32 2.52 -12.97
N ASN A 169 -7.40 3.30 -12.81
CA ASN A 169 -8.21 3.72 -13.94
C ASN A 169 -7.40 4.55 -14.94
N TYR A 170 -6.63 5.52 -14.47
CA TYR A 170 -5.78 6.31 -15.37
C TYR A 170 -4.71 5.46 -16.05
N SER A 171 -4.16 4.44 -15.39
CA SER A 171 -3.20 3.54 -16.03
C SER A 171 -3.80 2.66 -17.13
N LEU A 172 -5.12 2.48 -17.14
CA LEU A 172 -5.85 1.72 -18.15
C LEU A 172 -6.36 2.60 -19.29
N THR A 173 -6.61 3.88 -19.02
CA THR A 173 -7.26 4.81 -19.96
C THR A 173 -6.28 5.81 -20.60
N THR A 174 -5.09 5.97 -20.04
CA THR A 174 -4.07 6.84 -20.65
C THR A 174 -3.49 6.17 -21.89
N PRO A 175 -3.51 6.85 -23.05
CA PRO A 175 -3.01 6.30 -24.31
C PRO A 175 -1.54 5.89 -24.26
N PRO A 176 -1.14 4.82 -24.97
CA PRO A 176 0.24 4.30 -24.95
C PRO A 176 1.23 5.13 -25.77
N ASP A 177 0.78 6.10 -26.56
CA ASP A 177 1.63 7.04 -27.31
C ASP A 177 2.19 8.16 -26.42
N ILE A 178 1.58 8.37 -25.26
CA ILE A 178 2.05 9.35 -24.29
C ILE A 178 3.24 8.79 -23.52
N GLN A 179 4.36 9.53 -23.54
CA GLN A 179 5.54 9.21 -22.75
C GLN A 179 5.34 9.63 -21.28
N ILE A 180 6.03 8.97 -20.35
CA ILE A 180 5.99 9.34 -18.93
C ILE A 180 6.54 10.75 -18.71
N TYR A 181 7.67 11.03 -19.36
CA TYR A 181 8.37 12.32 -19.26
C TYR A 181 8.44 13.00 -20.62
N ASN A 182 8.28 14.29 -20.64
CA ASN A 182 8.54 15.11 -21.80
C ASN A 182 10.06 15.38 -21.99
N ILE A 183 10.44 16.05 -23.06
CA ILE A 183 11.85 16.33 -23.39
C ILE A 183 12.54 17.16 -22.31
N ASP A 184 11.80 18.01 -21.60
CA ASP A 184 12.32 18.88 -20.54
C ASP A 184 12.46 18.15 -19.20
N GLY A 185 12.13 16.86 -19.14
CA GLY A 185 12.21 16.01 -17.94
C GLY A 185 11.01 16.19 -16.99
N GLY A 186 10.03 17.01 -17.31
CA GLY A 186 8.76 17.09 -16.60
C GLY A 186 7.82 15.95 -16.96
N TYR A 187 6.78 15.73 -16.18
CA TYR A 187 5.74 14.76 -16.52
C TYR A 187 4.95 15.22 -17.76
N SER A 188 4.75 14.30 -18.70
CA SER A 188 3.90 14.57 -19.86
C SER A 188 2.44 14.69 -19.42
N SER A 189 1.72 15.63 -19.96
CA SER A 189 0.27 15.77 -19.76
C SER A 189 -0.47 15.38 -21.01
N VAL A 190 -1.60 14.69 -20.86
CA VAL A 190 -2.53 14.42 -21.95
C VAL A 190 -3.48 15.62 -22.03
N SER A 191 -3.23 16.50 -22.98
CA SER A 191 -4.13 17.61 -23.29
C SER A 191 -4.63 17.44 -24.71
N ASN A 192 -5.68 16.67 -24.89
CA ASN A 192 -6.47 16.71 -26.13
C ASN A 192 -7.75 17.48 -25.91
N GLU A 193 -8.27 18.12 -26.96
CA GLU A 193 -9.49 18.95 -26.90
C GLU A 193 -10.63 18.22 -26.15
N GLY A 194 -10.87 18.62 -24.90
CA GLY A 194 -11.95 18.12 -24.05
C GLY A 194 -11.61 16.99 -23.06
N PHE A 195 -10.40 16.42 -23.09
CA PHE A 195 -9.95 15.41 -22.12
C PHE A 195 -8.55 15.76 -21.60
N SER A 196 -8.48 16.08 -20.33
CA SER A 196 -7.19 16.18 -19.62
C SER A 196 -7.07 14.95 -18.70
N ASN A 197 -6.35 13.94 -19.14
CA ASN A 197 -5.95 12.87 -18.24
C ASN A 197 -4.64 13.25 -17.55
N PRO A 198 -4.60 13.32 -16.23
CA PRO A 198 -3.36 13.54 -15.52
C PRO A 198 -2.41 12.35 -15.77
N ASN A 199 -1.12 12.65 -15.77
CA ASN A 199 -0.10 11.61 -15.86
C ASN A 199 -0.17 10.71 -14.61
N PRO A 200 -0.39 9.38 -14.75
CA PRO A 200 -0.52 8.49 -13.59
C PRO A 200 0.70 8.51 -12.66
N ILE A 201 1.91 8.69 -13.22
CA ILE A 201 3.13 8.77 -12.41
C ILE A 201 3.21 10.09 -11.64
N ALA A 202 2.84 11.20 -12.26
CA ALA A 202 2.77 12.49 -11.57
C ALA A 202 1.82 12.41 -10.37
N MET A 203 0.62 11.88 -10.57
CA MET A 203 -0.37 11.69 -9.50
C MET A 203 0.13 10.77 -8.37
N ALA A 204 0.93 9.77 -8.70
CA ALA A 204 1.48 8.86 -7.70
C ALA A 204 2.60 9.51 -6.89
N MET A 205 3.30 10.50 -7.44
CA MET A 205 4.46 11.14 -6.79
C MET A 205 4.12 12.45 -6.07
N GLU A 206 2.97 13.05 -6.36
CA GLU A 206 2.42 14.18 -5.60
C GLU A 206 1.78 13.75 -4.28
#